data_30fd01012c8f8330b0d9a38d32dcab1c
#
_entry.id   30fd01012c8f8330b0d9a38d32dcab1c
#
_cell.length_a   1.000
_cell.length_b   1.000
_cell.length_c   1.000
_cell.angle_alpha   90.00
_cell.angle_beta   90.00
_cell.angle_gamma   90.00
#
_symmetry.space_group_name_H-M   'P 1'
#
loop_
_entity.id
_entity.type
_entity.pdbx_description
1 polymer ?
#
loop_
_entity_poly.entity_id
_entity_poly.type
_entity_poly.pdbx_seq_one_letter_code
_entity_poly.pdbx_strand_id
1 'polypeptide(L)'
;MRDGVWLGAVLISAVLLAPGIAAAEGEAFAASKMLAAEDELDLEAMRLMSDPAVEKARKQGEQQLLALVPNPTPETRGRLKQAVDEITFFGVLNGLNDDPLHPRITFVGRPGRTVRGTFTLAPKGIDENPDSVYRVIPVDGASTYLIHGKANVPRPTVNDFSVLDDDWKTVGNLGGDALKVDADGSFTITVSPDPANGKPNYIQTRPGANYMTIRDTIQDWSHEKPNQLTVERVGPAAPPLSKEEQLKKVLTKVGRYFTETVKLHGRVMAEPVNTFPAPATAATGGQLVTQAYAPGHFKLEKGQALVVTIQPGSAKYVTVPLTNLWGTTMDPIHHASSLNLDQVVHDADGSFTVVVSPTDPSVENWIDTEGLPEGLVLLRWAAMSGDESKGKPAVDAKVMPLDALPPSLAKVDSAERKLLLSERAADYDLRWTNP
;
A
#
# COMPACT_ATOMS: atom_id res chain seq x y z
N MET A 1 14.75 -48.80 67.46
CA MET A 1 14.96 -49.85 66.46
C MET A 1 13.80 -49.89 65.48
N ARG A 2 14.10 -49.77 64.25
CA ARG A 2 13.35 -49.82 63.02
C ARG A 2 13.08 -48.49 62.35
N ASP A 3 13.98 -48.25 61.43
CA ASP A 3 13.98 -47.19 60.42
C ASP A 3 12.91 -47.48 59.41
N GLY A 4 12.13 -46.46 59.02
CA GLY A 4 11.18 -46.47 57.92
C GLY A 4 11.62 -45.46 56.87
N VAL A 5 12.26 -45.94 55.80
CA VAL A 5 12.61 -45.13 54.61
C VAL A 5 11.35 -44.88 53.82
N TRP A 6 10.99 -43.63 53.61
CA TRP A 6 9.97 -43.23 52.64
C TRP A 6 10.64 -42.89 51.31
N LEU A 7 10.42 -43.73 50.31
CA LEU A 7 10.68 -43.43 48.89
C LEU A 7 9.62 -42.47 48.36
N GLY A 8 10.00 -41.21 48.14
CA GLY A 8 9.18 -40.25 47.43
C GLY A 8 9.18 -40.55 45.90
N ALA A 9 8.06 -40.97 45.39
CA ALA A 9 7.85 -41.08 43.95
C ALA A 9 7.66 -39.67 43.35
N VAL A 10 8.62 -39.23 42.56
CA VAL A 10 8.49 -38.02 41.72
C VAL A 10 7.58 -38.34 40.54
N LEU A 11 6.34 -37.93 40.59
CA LEU A 11 5.43 -37.94 39.43
C LEU A 11 5.87 -36.80 38.48
N ILE A 12 6.54 -37.17 37.39
CA ILE A 12 6.73 -36.26 36.24
C ILE A 12 5.42 -36.22 35.50
N SER A 13 4.65 -35.14 35.77
CA SER A 13 3.48 -34.81 34.95
C SER A 13 3.96 -34.30 33.60
N ALA A 14 3.92 -35.15 32.58
CA ALA A 14 4.02 -34.69 31.19
C ALA A 14 2.78 -33.90 30.86
N VAL A 15 2.91 -32.58 30.79
CA VAL A 15 1.88 -31.67 30.25
C VAL A 15 1.84 -31.91 28.75
N LEU A 16 0.90 -32.70 28.28
CA LEU A 16 0.55 -32.78 26.87
C LEU A 16 -0.11 -31.46 26.50
N LEU A 17 0.67 -30.53 25.92
CA LEU A 17 0.13 -29.34 25.30
C LEU A 17 -0.85 -29.75 24.22
N ALA A 18 -2.06 -29.24 24.28
CA ALA A 18 -3.08 -29.47 23.27
C ALA A 18 -2.58 -28.96 21.91
N PRO A 19 -2.86 -29.65 20.78
CA PRO A 19 -2.32 -29.28 19.47
C PRO A 19 -2.64 -27.83 19.06
N GLY A 20 -3.71 -27.22 19.57
CA GLY A 20 -4.05 -25.82 19.32
C GLY A 20 -3.13 -24.79 19.99
N ILE A 21 -2.53 -25.10 21.14
CA ILE A 21 -1.60 -24.19 21.84
C ILE A 21 -0.25 -24.17 21.15
N ALA A 22 0.24 -25.33 20.70
CA ALA A 22 1.51 -25.41 19.95
C ALA A 22 1.44 -24.72 18.58
N ALA A 23 0.27 -24.77 17.91
CA ALA A 23 0.05 -24.02 16.66
C ALA A 23 0.03 -22.51 16.88
N ALA A 24 -0.65 -22.02 17.91
CA ALA A 24 -0.73 -20.59 18.25
C ALA A 24 0.66 -20.03 18.68
N GLU A 25 1.45 -20.81 19.42
CA GLU A 25 2.83 -20.43 19.77
C GLU A 25 3.76 -20.43 18.54
N GLY A 26 3.57 -21.34 17.60
CA GLY A 26 4.29 -21.39 16.32
C GLY A 26 3.98 -20.20 15.43
N GLU A 27 2.72 -19.79 15.34
CA GLU A 27 2.28 -18.63 14.56
C GLU A 27 2.79 -17.31 15.19
N ALA A 28 2.69 -17.14 16.50
CA ALA A 28 3.22 -15.98 17.21
C ALA A 28 4.74 -15.85 17.07
N PHE A 29 5.46 -17.00 17.09
CA PHE A 29 6.90 -17.03 16.87
C PHE A 29 7.30 -16.69 15.43
N ALA A 30 6.53 -17.13 14.42
CA ALA A 30 6.75 -16.79 13.02
C ALA A 30 6.51 -15.29 12.74
N ALA A 31 5.43 -14.72 13.28
CA ALA A 31 5.13 -13.29 13.19
C ALA A 31 6.22 -12.44 13.87
N SER A 32 6.68 -12.83 15.05
CA SER A 32 7.77 -12.14 15.75
C SER A 32 9.09 -12.16 14.98
N LYS A 33 9.43 -13.28 14.32
CA LYS A 33 10.61 -13.38 13.46
C LYS A 33 10.50 -12.50 12.21
N MET A 34 9.33 -12.41 11.60
CA MET A 34 9.09 -11.58 10.44
C MET A 34 9.26 -10.10 10.77
N LEU A 35 8.68 -9.63 11.87
CA LEU A 35 8.85 -8.25 12.34
C LEU A 35 10.32 -7.93 12.67
N ALA A 36 11.04 -8.88 13.29
CA ALA A 36 12.46 -8.70 13.56
C ALA A 36 13.30 -8.62 12.27
N ALA A 37 12.96 -9.38 11.24
CA ALA A 37 13.62 -9.33 9.94
C ALA A 37 13.35 -8.02 9.19
N GLU A 38 12.13 -7.48 9.29
CA GLU A 38 11.76 -6.17 8.74
C GLU A 38 12.51 -5.05 9.48
N ASP A 39 12.64 -5.13 10.80
CA ASP A 39 13.39 -4.17 11.61
C ASP A 39 14.88 -4.09 11.18
N GLU A 40 15.52 -5.23 10.98
CA GLU A 40 16.91 -5.29 10.51
C GLU A 40 17.04 -4.68 9.10
N LEU A 41 16.09 -4.97 8.22
CA LEU A 41 16.07 -4.44 6.86
C LEU A 41 15.92 -2.91 6.86
N ASP A 42 15.02 -2.36 7.68
CA ASP A 42 14.82 -0.93 7.86
C ASP A 42 16.10 -0.23 8.35
N LEU A 43 16.74 -0.80 9.37
CA LEU A 43 17.97 -0.24 9.93
C LEU A 43 19.14 -0.30 8.94
N GLU A 44 19.21 -1.35 8.14
CA GLU A 44 20.21 -1.46 7.07
C GLU A 44 19.92 -0.45 5.96
N ALA A 45 18.65 -0.30 5.56
CA ALA A 45 18.24 0.71 4.60
C ALA A 45 18.60 2.12 5.07
N MET A 46 18.33 2.46 6.34
CA MET A 46 18.73 3.77 6.90
C MET A 46 20.24 3.99 6.87
N ARG A 47 21.05 2.94 7.12
CA ARG A 47 22.51 3.06 7.00
C ARG A 47 22.95 3.35 5.57
N LEU A 48 22.34 2.67 4.58
CA LEU A 48 22.65 2.88 3.17
C LEU A 48 22.19 4.22 2.62
N MET A 49 21.23 4.90 3.25
CA MET A 49 20.85 6.27 2.87
C MET A 49 22.04 7.25 2.92
N SER A 50 23.07 6.96 3.72
CA SER A 50 24.31 7.75 3.83
C SER A 50 25.45 7.21 2.95
N ASP A 51 25.24 6.17 2.16
CA ASP A 51 26.25 5.67 1.22
C ASP A 51 26.46 6.68 0.08
N PRO A 52 27.71 7.03 -0.27
CA PRO A 52 28.00 8.03 -1.32
C PRO A 52 27.37 7.70 -2.69
N ALA A 53 27.23 6.41 -3.05
CA ALA A 53 26.62 6.02 -4.32
C ALA A 53 25.09 6.20 -4.27
N VAL A 54 24.43 5.89 -3.12
CA VAL A 54 23.02 6.15 -2.90
C VAL A 54 22.72 7.65 -2.87
N GLU A 55 23.55 8.43 -2.19
CA GLU A 55 23.45 9.90 -2.18
C GLU A 55 23.55 10.49 -3.60
N LYS A 56 24.45 9.96 -4.43
CA LYS A 56 24.54 10.37 -5.84
C LYS A 56 23.26 10.03 -6.61
N ALA A 57 22.73 8.81 -6.45
CA ALA A 57 21.49 8.40 -7.10
C ALA A 57 20.31 9.26 -6.63
N ARG A 58 20.22 9.59 -5.34
CA ARG A 58 19.24 10.48 -4.74
C ARG A 58 19.25 11.88 -5.39
N LYS A 59 20.44 12.48 -5.53
CA LYS A 59 20.60 13.78 -6.20
C LYS A 59 20.18 13.74 -7.68
N GLN A 60 20.47 12.64 -8.37
CA GLN A 60 20.00 12.45 -9.74
C GLN A 60 18.47 12.36 -9.82
N GLY A 61 17.85 11.64 -8.89
CA GLY A 61 16.41 11.56 -8.77
C GLY A 61 15.75 12.91 -8.47
N GLU A 62 16.34 13.70 -7.55
CA GLU A 62 15.87 15.06 -7.27
C GLU A 62 15.88 15.93 -8.54
N GLN A 63 16.94 15.85 -9.34
CA GLN A 63 17.03 16.59 -10.61
C GLN A 63 15.93 16.16 -11.60
N GLN A 64 15.61 14.87 -11.67
CA GLN A 64 14.52 14.37 -12.52
C GLN A 64 13.17 14.93 -12.08
N LEU A 65 12.87 14.95 -10.78
CA LEU A 65 11.63 15.54 -10.26
C LEU A 65 11.56 17.05 -10.52
N LEU A 66 12.67 17.77 -10.33
CA LEU A 66 12.73 19.20 -10.65
C LEU A 66 12.55 19.50 -12.13
N ALA A 67 13.01 18.60 -13.02
CA ALA A 67 12.75 18.72 -14.45
C ALA A 67 11.27 18.46 -14.80
N LEU A 68 10.59 17.59 -14.07
CA LEU A 68 9.15 17.35 -14.22
C LEU A 68 8.31 18.57 -13.80
N VAL A 69 8.72 19.24 -12.69
CA VAL A 69 8.02 20.42 -12.14
C VAL A 69 8.99 21.59 -12.10
N PRO A 70 9.21 22.29 -13.23
CA PRO A 70 10.28 23.29 -13.34
C PRO A 70 10.03 24.57 -12.53
N ASN A 71 8.78 24.91 -12.25
CA ASN A 71 8.39 26.13 -11.52
C ASN A 71 7.41 25.80 -10.38
N PRO A 72 7.83 25.01 -9.36
CA PRO A 72 6.94 24.66 -8.27
C PRO A 72 6.61 25.87 -7.41
N THR A 73 5.39 25.92 -6.86
CA THR A 73 5.06 26.93 -5.83
C THR A 73 5.94 26.72 -4.58
N PRO A 74 6.06 27.72 -3.69
CA PRO A 74 6.80 27.57 -2.45
C PRO A 74 6.33 26.37 -1.62
N GLU A 75 5.02 26.14 -1.53
CA GLU A 75 4.39 25.02 -0.80
C GLU A 75 4.79 23.68 -1.43
N THR A 76 4.64 23.55 -2.75
CA THR A 76 5.06 22.36 -3.51
C THR A 76 6.58 22.13 -3.35
N ARG A 77 7.38 23.18 -3.48
CA ARG A 77 8.85 23.09 -3.30
C ARG A 77 9.21 22.62 -1.89
N GLY A 78 8.46 23.03 -0.88
CA GLY A 78 8.66 22.63 0.51
C GLY A 78 8.56 21.12 0.74
N ARG A 79 7.81 20.40 -0.10
CA ARG A 79 7.64 18.94 -0.02
C ARG A 79 8.73 18.13 -0.74
N LEU A 80 9.55 18.78 -1.58
CA LEU A 80 10.53 18.07 -2.43
C LEU A 80 11.50 17.21 -1.64
N LYS A 81 12.12 17.77 -0.58
CA LYS A 81 13.11 17.03 0.20
C LYS A 81 12.54 15.76 0.79
N GLN A 82 11.37 15.86 1.40
CA GLN A 82 10.69 14.70 1.99
C GLN A 82 10.39 13.63 0.93
N ALA A 83 9.81 14.01 -0.20
CA ALA A 83 9.50 13.09 -1.29
C ALA A 83 10.76 12.39 -1.85
N VAL A 84 11.84 13.14 -2.05
CA VAL A 84 13.12 12.59 -2.51
C VAL A 84 13.67 11.57 -1.50
N ASP A 85 13.61 11.88 -0.21
CA ASP A 85 14.08 10.98 0.84
C ASP A 85 13.22 9.73 0.93
N GLU A 86 11.89 9.85 0.87
CA GLU A 86 10.93 8.74 0.91
C GLU A 86 11.07 7.81 -0.31
N ILE A 87 11.16 8.36 -1.53
CA ILE A 87 11.37 7.58 -2.76
C ILE A 87 12.73 6.87 -2.74
N THR A 88 13.79 7.56 -2.27
CA THR A 88 15.11 6.94 -2.13
C THR A 88 15.05 5.79 -1.14
N PHE A 89 14.45 5.97 0.04
CA PHE A 89 14.32 4.94 1.05
C PHE A 89 13.51 3.75 0.53
N PHE A 90 12.42 4.00 -0.19
CA PHE A 90 11.65 2.96 -0.88
C PHE A 90 12.51 2.15 -1.85
N GLY A 91 13.34 2.83 -2.66
CA GLY A 91 14.27 2.18 -3.58
C GLY A 91 15.36 1.37 -2.88
N VAL A 92 15.92 1.91 -1.79
CA VAL A 92 16.93 1.22 -0.98
C VAL A 92 16.35 -0.04 -0.35
N LEU A 93 15.18 0.07 0.28
CA LEU A 93 14.50 -1.04 0.95
C LEU A 93 14.19 -2.19 -0.03
N ASN A 94 13.61 -1.86 -1.20
CA ASN A 94 13.30 -2.85 -2.22
C ASN A 94 14.58 -3.45 -2.85
N GLY A 95 15.65 -2.66 -3.01
CA GLY A 95 16.92 -3.16 -3.54
C GLY A 95 17.64 -4.10 -2.57
N LEU A 96 17.58 -3.83 -1.27
CA LEU A 96 18.08 -4.72 -0.22
C LEU A 96 17.30 -6.04 -0.16
N ASN A 97 16.01 -6.01 -0.48
CA ASN A 97 15.16 -7.19 -0.53
C ASN A 97 15.16 -7.90 -1.89
N ASP A 98 15.90 -7.40 -2.91
CA ASP A 98 15.85 -7.94 -4.28
C ASP A 98 16.72 -9.20 -4.45
N ASP A 99 16.45 -10.23 -3.64
CA ASP A 99 17.07 -11.56 -3.71
C ASP A 99 15.99 -12.65 -3.75
N PRO A 100 15.60 -13.14 -4.95
CA PRO A 100 14.57 -14.15 -5.08
C PRO A 100 14.97 -15.54 -4.53
N LEU A 101 16.25 -15.77 -4.25
CA LEU A 101 16.69 -17.01 -3.63
C LEU A 101 16.58 -16.97 -2.10
N HIS A 102 16.45 -15.76 -1.52
CA HIS A 102 16.20 -15.52 -0.09
C HIS A 102 15.03 -14.55 0.08
N PRO A 103 13.83 -14.91 -0.39
CA PRO A 103 12.69 -13.99 -0.39
C PRO A 103 12.29 -13.60 1.03
N ARG A 104 12.04 -12.31 1.23
CA ARG A 104 11.45 -11.74 2.44
C ARG A 104 10.23 -10.92 2.07
N ILE A 105 9.29 -10.81 2.98
CA ILE A 105 8.15 -9.88 2.84
C ILE A 105 8.61 -8.53 3.33
N THR A 106 8.45 -7.49 2.50
CA THR A 106 8.77 -6.10 2.85
C THR A 106 7.52 -5.25 2.73
N PHE A 107 7.24 -4.46 3.77
CA PHE A 107 6.12 -3.52 3.76
C PHE A 107 6.53 -2.20 3.11
N VAL A 108 5.71 -1.71 2.19
CA VAL A 108 5.88 -0.43 1.50
C VAL A 108 4.59 0.39 1.57
N GLY A 109 4.67 1.70 1.30
CA GLY A 109 3.52 2.59 1.45
C GLY A 109 3.05 2.77 2.90
N ARG A 110 3.89 2.45 3.88
CA ARG A 110 3.62 2.58 5.31
C ARG A 110 4.20 3.88 5.87
N PRO A 111 3.73 4.32 7.04
CA PRO A 111 4.34 5.44 7.76
C PRO A 111 5.80 5.15 8.15
N GLY A 112 6.57 6.23 8.37
CA GLY A 112 7.84 6.13 9.09
C GLY A 112 7.60 5.63 10.51
N ARG A 113 8.58 4.90 11.07
CA ARG A 113 8.45 4.28 12.40
C ARG A 113 9.76 4.34 13.19
N THR A 114 9.69 4.20 14.49
CA THR A 114 10.88 4.08 15.32
C THR A 114 11.25 2.61 15.52
N VAL A 115 12.44 2.23 15.06
CA VAL A 115 13.00 0.89 15.21
C VAL A 115 14.22 0.97 16.10
N ARG A 116 14.18 0.35 17.27
CA ARG A 116 15.29 0.31 18.24
C ARG A 116 15.91 1.70 18.50
N GLY A 117 15.07 2.71 18.61
CA GLY A 117 15.48 4.11 18.86
C GLY A 117 15.91 4.90 17.62
N THR A 118 15.92 4.29 16.44
CA THR A 118 16.18 4.98 15.16
C THR A 118 14.86 5.22 14.44
N PHE A 119 14.57 6.49 14.10
CA PHE A 119 13.43 6.79 13.23
C PHE A 119 13.77 6.41 11.80
N THR A 120 12.93 5.58 11.19
CA THR A 120 13.04 5.17 9.79
C THR A 120 12.04 5.96 8.95
N LEU A 121 12.42 6.27 7.71
CA LEU A 121 11.56 6.99 6.78
C LEU A 121 10.35 6.15 6.36
N ALA A 122 9.32 6.83 5.87
CA ALA A 122 8.23 6.16 5.17
C ALA A 122 8.73 5.68 3.80
N PRO A 123 8.67 4.38 3.47
CA PRO A 123 9.01 3.88 2.13
C PRO A 123 7.85 4.17 1.17
N LYS A 124 7.78 5.39 0.66
CA LYS A 124 6.75 5.86 -0.26
C LYS A 124 7.32 6.09 -1.66
N GLY A 125 6.54 5.80 -2.66
CA GLY A 125 6.84 6.09 -4.06
C GLY A 125 5.81 5.46 -4.99
N ILE A 126 5.41 6.22 -6.03
CA ILE A 126 4.53 5.76 -7.10
C ILE A 126 3.09 5.53 -6.63
N ASP A 127 2.50 6.55 -6.03
CA ASP A 127 1.03 6.67 -5.88
C ASP A 127 0.38 5.55 -5.05
N GLU A 128 0.92 5.25 -3.89
CA GLU A 128 0.32 4.27 -3.00
C GLU A 128 -1.11 4.67 -2.62
N ASN A 129 -1.95 3.67 -2.50
CA ASN A 129 -3.29 3.83 -1.96
C ASN A 129 -3.24 3.80 -0.43
N PRO A 130 -3.67 4.85 0.29
CA PRO A 130 -3.68 4.87 1.75
C PRO A 130 -4.52 3.77 2.40
N ASP A 131 -5.51 3.24 1.68
CA ASP A 131 -6.35 2.14 2.18
C ASP A 131 -5.65 0.77 2.09
N SER A 132 -4.49 0.66 1.41
CA SER A 132 -3.87 -0.63 1.15
C SER A 132 -2.63 -0.86 2.02
N VAL A 133 -2.52 -2.05 2.58
CA VAL A 133 -1.28 -2.59 3.13
C VAL A 133 -0.55 -3.30 2.01
N TYR A 134 0.56 -2.69 1.56
CA TYR A 134 1.37 -3.23 0.48
C TYR A 134 2.51 -4.09 1.01
N ARG A 135 2.71 -5.24 0.38
CA ARG A 135 3.87 -6.11 0.62
C ARG A 135 4.53 -6.47 -0.71
N VAL A 136 5.84 -6.51 -0.69
CA VAL A 136 6.66 -6.90 -1.84
C VAL A 136 7.49 -8.11 -1.47
N ILE A 137 7.50 -9.11 -2.36
CA ILE A 137 8.31 -10.32 -2.26
C ILE A 137 9.11 -10.45 -3.55
N PRO A 138 10.45 -10.53 -3.52
CA PRO A 138 11.24 -10.84 -4.71
C PRO A 138 10.95 -12.27 -5.15
N VAL A 139 10.66 -12.45 -6.42
CA VAL A 139 10.45 -13.77 -7.05
C VAL A 139 11.18 -13.82 -8.39
N ASP A 140 11.51 -15.00 -8.86
CA ASP A 140 11.95 -15.24 -10.23
C ASP A 140 10.99 -16.19 -10.95
N GLY A 141 11.09 -16.22 -12.25
CA GLY A 141 10.22 -17.06 -13.07
C GLY A 141 10.61 -18.54 -13.12
N ALA A 142 11.63 -18.98 -12.38
CA ALA A 142 12.15 -20.34 -12.41
C ALA A 142 11.97 -21.09 -11.07
N SER A 143 11.81 -20.37 -9.97
CA SER A 143 11.65 -20.92 -8.63
C SER A 143 10.19 -21.12 -8.25
N THR A 144 9.96 -22.00 -7.28
CA THR A 144 8.65 -22.17 -6.63
C THR A 144 8.67 -21.53 -5.25
N TYR A 145 7.60 -20.79 -4.94
CA TYR A 145 7.40 -20.14 -3.64
C TYR A 145 6.08 -20.58 -3.05
N LEU A 146 6.05 -20.72 -1.72
CA LEU A 146 4.84 -20.92 -0.95
C LEU A 146 4.62 -19.67 -0.08
N ILE A 147 3.45 -19.06 -0.26
CA ILE A 147 3.01 -17.95 0.57
C ILE A 147 1.98 -18.54 1.55
N HIS A 148 2.37 -18.67 2.80
CA HIS A 148 1.47 -19.12 3.86
C HIS A 148 0.79 -17.94 4.47
N GLY A 149 -0.52 -18.01 4.64
CA GLY A 149 -1.32 -16.92 5.14
C GLY A 149 -2.34 -17.33 6.19
N LYS A 150 -2.72 -16.34 7.02
CA LYS A 150 -3.86 -16.39 7.93
C LYS A 150 -4.75 -15.20 7.64
N ALA A 151 -5.96 -15.48 7.20
CA ALA A 151 -6.97 -14.46 6.94
C ALA A 151 -7.53 -13.94 8.26
N ASN A 152 -7.59 -12.63 8.43
CA ASN A 152 -8.32 -12.00 9.52
C ASN A 152 -9.83 -11.90 9.21
N VAL A 153 -10.66 -11.67 10.21
CA VAL A 153 -12.12 -11.50 10.09
C VAL A 153 -12.51 -10.20 10.81
N PRO A 154 -13.15 -9.25 10.11
CA PRO A 154 -13.46 -9.27 8.69
C PRO A 154 -12.21 -9.22 7.80
N ARG A 155 -12.32 -9.77 6.60
CA ARG A 155 -11.24 -9.74 5.60
C ARG A 155 -11.17 -8.36 4.93
N PRO A 156 -9.99 -7.96 4.42
CA PRO A 156 -9.88 -6.77 3.58
C PRO A 156 -10.90 -6.81 2.43
N THR A 157 -11.54 -5.67 2.15
CA THR A 157 -12.55 -5.55 1.08
C THR A 157 -11.99 -5.98 -0.28
N VAL A 158 -10.71 -5.69 -0.56
CA VAL A 158 -10.03 -6.19 -1.75
C VAL A 158 -8.70 -6.82 -1.36
N ASN A 159 -8.50 -8.08 -1.76
CA ASN A 159 -7.20 -8.74 -1.70
C ASN A 159 -6.68 -8.94 -3.11
N ASP A 160 -5.40 -8.69 -3.33
CA ASP A 160 -4.76 -8.93 -4.61
C ASP A 160 -3.34 -9.46 -4.44
N PHE A 161 -3.05 -10.54 -5.14
CA PHE A 161 -1.75 -11.21 -5.17
C PHE A 161 -1.28 -11.21 -6.63
N SER A 162 -0.41 -10.28 -6.99
CA SER A 162 0.06 -10.10 -8.37
C SER A 162 1.54 -10.36 -8.49
N VAL A 163 1.94 -11.19 -9.45
CA VAL A 163 3.33 -11.32 -9.90
C VAL A 163 3.54 -10.40 -11.09
N LEU A 164 4.60 -9.59 -11.06
CA LEU A 164 4.93 -8.61 -12.09
C LEU A 164 6.32 -8.88 -12.68
N ASP A 165 6.51 -8.44 -13.92
CA ASP A 165 7.82 -8.39 -14.58
C ASP A 165 8.54 -7.04 -14.33
N ASP A 166 9.71 -6.88 -14.93
CA ASP A 166 10.50 -5.66 -14.83
C ASP A 166 9.82 -4.43 -15.44
N ASP A 167 8.89 -4.60 -16.38
CA ASP A 167 8.12 -3.51 -16.98
C ASP A 167 6.81 -3.20 -16.22
N TRP A 168 6.66 -3.78 -15.01
CA TRP A 168 5.47 -3.64 -14.17
C TRP A 168 4.19 -4.19 -14.82
N LYS A 169 4.37 -5.14 -15.71
CA LYS A 169 3.28 -5.85 -16.33
C LYS A 169 2.92 -7.09 -15.52
N THR A 170 1.64 -7.31 -15.31
CA THR A 170 1.15 -8.49 -14.60
C THR A 170 1.48 -9.76 -15.39
N VAL A 171 2.23 -10.64 -14.75
CA VAL A 171 2.58 -11.99 -15.23
C VAL A 171 1.52 -13.00 -14.83
N GLY A 172 1.06 -12.91 -13.58
CA GLY A 172 0.02 -13.75 -13.00
C GLY A 172 -0.65 -13.04 -11.84
N ASN A 173 -1.90 -13.40 -11.56
CA ASN A 173 -2.71 -12.77 -10.51
C ASN A 173 -3.65 -13.78 -9.85
N LEU A 174 -3.86 -13.61 -8.54
CA LEU A 174 -4.91 -14.27 -7.77
C LEU A 174 -5.67 -13.19 -6.99
N GLY A 175 -6.91 -12.92 -7.35
CA GLY A 175 -7.79 -12.02 -6.61
C GLY A 175 -8.38 -12.69 -5.37
N GLY A 176 -8.74 -11.88 -4.37
CA GLY A 176 -9.27 -12.36 -3.09
C GLY A 176 -10.56 -13.18 -3.19
N ASP A 177 -11.40 -12.91 -4.20
CA ASP A 177 -12.63 -13.68 -4.44
C ASP A 177 -12.34 -15.13 -4.89
N ALA A 178 -11.18 -15.37 -5.52
CA ALA A 178 -10.72 -16.69 -5.93
C ALA A 178 -9.91 -17.40 -4.84
N LEU A 179 -9.42 -16.68 -3.82
CA LEU A 179 -8.63 -17.23 -2.73
C LEU A 179 -9.46 -18.19 -1.89
N LYS A 180 -9.04 -19.45 -1.84
CA LYS A 180 -9.62 -20.47 -0.97
C LYS A 180 -8.94 -20.41 0.40
N VAL A 181 -9.74 -20.18 1.43
CA VAL A 181 -9.31 -20.08 2.82
C VAL A 181 -9.93 -21.26 3.58
N ASP A 182 -9.14 -21.94 4.38
CA ASP A 182 -9.57 -23.05 5.21
C ASP A 182 -10.48 -22.59 6.37
N ALA A 183 -11.17 -23.52 7.01
CA ALA A 183 -12.12 -23.21 8.06
C ALA A 183 -11.51 -22.50 9.29
N ASP A 184 -10.22 -22.70 9.51
CA ASP A 184 -9.47 -22.05 10.57
C ASP A 184 -8.89 -20.68 10.13
N GLY A 185 -9.11 -20.27 8.89
CA GLY A 185 -8.60 -19.02 8.30
C GLY A 185 -7.23 -19.16 7.63
N SER A 186 -6.58 -20.33 7.67
CA SER A 186 -5.30 -20.56 7.00
C SER A 186 -5.46 -20.70 5.48
N PHE A 187 -4.40 -20.39 4.74
CA PHE A 187 -4.29 -20.65 3.31
C PHE A 187 -2.83 -20.73 2.87
N THR A 188 -2.62 -21.38 1.74
CA THR A 188 -1.30 -21.37 1.08
C THR A 188 -1.48 -21.05 -0.39
N ILE A 189 -0.70 -20.07 -0.91
CA ILE A 189 -0.62 -19.75 -2.33
C ILE A 189 0.68 -20.30 -2.88
N THR A 190 0.59 -21.09 -3.96
CA THR A 190 1.76 -21.58 -4.70
C THR A 190 2.04 -20.64 -5.86
N VAL A 191 3.27 -20.14 -5.94
CA VAL A 191 3.78 -19.32 -7.07
C VAL A 191 4.88 -20.15 -7.75
N SER A 192 4.68 -20.59 -9.00
CA SER A 192 5.58 -21.56 -9.64
C SER A 192 5.52 -21.49 -11.16
N PRO A 193 6.61 -21.81 -11.88
CA PRO A 193 6.57 -21.99 -13.34
C PRO A 193 5.76 -23.20 -13.80
N ASP A 194 5.58 -24.20 -12.94
CA ASP A 194 4.85 -25.41 -13.29
C ASP A 194 3.36 -25.12 -13.57
N PRO A 195 2.69 -25.93 -14.38
CA PRO A 195 1.26 -25.80 -14.61
C PRO A 195 0.45 -26.02 -13.33
N ALA A 196 -0.57 -25.19 -13.11
CA ALA A 196 -1.44 -25.31 -11.93
C ALA A 196 -2.20 -26.64 -11.85
N ASN A 197 -2.54 -27.25 -12.99
CA ASN A 197 -3.29 -28.52 -13.08
C ASN A 197 -4.55 -28.55 -12.20
N GLY A 198 -5.28 -27.42 -12.13
CA GLY A 198 -6.51 -27.29 -11.37
C GLY A 198 -6.32 -27.08 -9.85
N LYS A 199 -5.09 -26.93 -9.36
CA LYS A 199 -4.83 -26.59 -7.94
C LYS A 199 -5.38 -25.22 -7.61
N PRO A 200 -6.11 -25.07 -6.50
CA PRO A 200 -6.54 -23.75 -6.02
C PRO A 200 -5.33 -22.94 -5.52
N ASN A 201 -5.52 -21.66 -5.31
CA ASN A 201 -4.49 -20.76 -4.76
C ASN A 201 -3.14 -20.88 -5.50
N TYR A 202 -3.18 -20.77 -6.81
CA TYR A 202 -2.01 -20.99 -7.65
C TYR A 202 -1.79 -19.82 -8.59
N ILE A 203 -0.58 -19.31 -8.64
CA ILE A 203 -0.13 -18.30 -9.61
C ILE A 203 0.98 -18.92 -10.45
N GLN A 204 0.68 -19.17 -11.72
CA GLN A 204 1.71 -19.65 -12.64
C GLN A 204 2.61 -18.51 -13.08
N THR A 205 3.92 -18.66 -12.87
CA THR A 205 4.94 -17.72 -13.32
C THR A 205 5.48 -18.06 -14.70
N ARG A 206 6.35 -17.21 -15.21
CA ARG A 206 7.10 -17.41 -16.47
C ARG A 206 8.43 -16.66 -16.38
N PRO A 207 9.39 -16.94 -17.28
CA PRO A 207 10.61 -16.16 -17.39
C PRO A 207 10.30 -14.66 -17.49
N GLY A 208 11.04 -13.85 -16.72
CA GLY A 208 10.84 -12.41 -16.59
C GLY A 208 10.00 -11.98 -15.39
N ALA A 209 9.37 -12.90 -14.66
CA ALA A 209 8.81 -12.57 -13.35
C ALA A 209 9.90 -12.05 -12.42
N ASN A 210 9.66 -10.96 -11.71
CA ASN A 210 10.67 -10.28 -10.90
C ASN A 210 10.25 -10.10 -9.43
N TYR A 211 8.98 -9.75 -9.19
CA TYR A 211 8.48 -9.60 -7.83
C TYR A 211 6.99 -9.87 -7.76
N MET A 212 6.55 -10.23 -6.57
CA MET A 212 5.15 -10.33 -6.20
C MET A 212 4.78 -9.11 -5.36
N THR A 213 3.70 -8.45 -5.71
CA THR A 213 3.08 -7.43 -4.87
C THR A 213 1.77 -7.96 -4.32
N ILE A 214 1.57 -7.75 -3.03
CA ILE A 214 0.34 -8.12 -2.32
C ILE A 214 -0.30 -6.85 -1.83
N ARG A 215 -1.59 -6.70 -2.08
CA ARG A 215 -2.39 -5.55 -1.65
C ARG A 215 -3.59 -6.05 -0.86
N ASP A 216 -3.58 -5.77 0.43
CA ASP A 216 -4.76 -5.90 1.27
C ASP A 216 -5.37 -4.51 1.41
N THR A 217 -6.44 -4.24 0.66
CA THR A 217 -7.13 -2.95 0.66
C THR A 217 -8.25 -2.98 1.68
N ILE A 218 -8.11 -2.15 2.68
CA ILE A 218 -8.96 -2.01 3.86
C ILE A 218 -9.90 -0.84 3.63
N GLN A 219 -11.19 -1.09 3.52
CA GLN A 219 -12.20 -0.05 3.37
C GLN A 219 -12.72 0.40 4.73
N ASP A 220 -13.12 -0.53 5.58
CA ASP A 220 -13.46 -0.27 6.98
C ASP A 220 -12.18 -0.29 7.84
N TRP A 221 -11.62 0.91 8.06
CA TRP A 221 -10.36 1.05 8.80
C TRP A 221 -10.47 0.63 10.26
N SER A 222 -11.67 0.65 10.83
CA SER A 222 -11.91 0.31 12.24
C SER A 222 -12.00 -1.19 12.50
N HIS A 223 -12.35 -2.00 11.50
CA HIS A 223 -12.60 -3.43 11.69
C HIS A 223 -11.78 -4.35 10.80
N GLU A 224 -11.56 -4.00 9.52
CA GLU A 224 -10.81 -4.85 8.61
C GLU A 224 -9.32 -4.86 8.94
N LYS A 225 -8.69 -6.01 8.82
CA LYS A 225 -7.24 -6.19 9.05
C LYS A 225 -6.58 -6.93 7.90
N PRO A 226 -5.31 -6.59 7.58
CA PRO A 226 -4.57 -7.29 6.54
C PRO A 226 -4.33 -8.76 6.92
N ASN A 227 -4.17 -9.62 5.92
CA ASN A 227 -3.78 -11.00 6.14
C ASN A 227 -2.39 -11.06 6.78
N GLN A 228 -2.15 -12.04 7.66
CA GLN A 228 -0.80 -12.38 8.11
C GLN A 228 -0.16 -13.29 7.08
N LEU A 229 1.08 -13.02 6.69
CA LEU A 229 1.74 -13.74 5.59
C LEU A 229 3.17 -14.08 5.94
N THR A 230 3.62 -15.26 5.50
CA THR A 230 5.02 -15.65 5.44
C THR A 230 5.35 -16.19 4.06
N VAL A 231 6.63 -16.19 3.68
CA VAL A 231 7.09 -16.72 2.40
C VAL A 231 8.19 -17.75 2.58
N GLU A 232 8.12 -18.81 1.79
CA GLU A 232 9.14 -19.85 1.69
C GLU A 232 9.47 -20.11 0.22
N ARG A 233 10.76 -20.19 -0.13
CA ARG A 233 11.20 -20.69 -1.44
C ARG A 233 11.46 -22.20 -1.36
N VAL A 234 10.86 -22.94 -2.26
CA VAL A 234 11.06 -24.39 -2.37
C VAL A 234 12.32 -24.66 -3.17
N GLY A 235 13.27 -25.40 -2.59
CA GLY A 235 14.49 -25.80 -3.28
C GLY A 235 15.73 -25.74 -2.37
N PRO A 236 16.91 -26.06 -2.91
CA PRO A 236 18.14 -26.07 -2.13
C PRO A 236 18.51 -24.66 -1.67
N ALA A 237 19.19 -24.58 -0.53
CA ALA A 237 19.77 -23.32 -0.05
C ALA A 237 20.76 -22.75 -1.09
N ALA A 238 20.76 -21.43 -1.24
CA ALA A 238 21.68 -20.71 -2.10
C ALA A 238 22.57 -19.79 -1.24
N PRO A 239 23.77 -19.40 -1.70
CA PRO A 239 24.55 -18.39 -1.01
C PRO A 239 23.84 -17.02 -1.12
N PRO A 240 23.91 -16.16 -0.08
CA PRO A 240 23.36 -14.80 -0.17
C PRO A 240 24.14 -13.95 -1.17
N LEU A 241 23.51 -12.89 -1.66
CA LEU A 241 24.19 -11.91 -2.50
C LEU A 241 25.38 -11.28 -1.78
N SER A 242 26.44 -11.01 -2.51
CA SER A 242 27.54 -10.18 -2.02
C SER A 242 27.08 -8.75 -1.78
N LYS A 243 27.77 -8.01 -0.92
CA LYS A 243 27.47 -6.59 -0.65
C LYS A 243 27.53 -5.72 -1.91
N GLU A 244 28.43 -6.04 -2.84
CA GLU A 244 28.55 -5.32 -4.11
C GLU A 244 27.33 -5.58 -5.02
N GLU A 245 26.90 -6.82 -5.15
CA GLU A 245 25.69 -7.17 -5.90
C GLU A 245 24.45 -6.55 -5.28
N GLN A 246 24.33 -6.56 -3.96
CA GLN A 246 23.23 -5.95 -3.24
C GLN A 246 23.20 -4.43 -3.46
N LEU A 247 24.34 -3.72 -3.34
CA LEU A 247 24.42 -2.29 -3.61
C LEU A 247 24.02 -1.97 -5.06
N LYS A 248 24.46 -2.78 -6.04
CA LYS A 248 24.06 -2.63 -7.44
C LYS A 248 22.55 -2.72 -7.61
N LYS A 249 21.87 -3.67 -6.96
CA LYS A 249 20.41 -3.79 -6.96
C LYS A 249 19.74 -2.57 -6.32
N VAL A 250 20.26 -2.10 -5.18
CA VAL A 250 19.80 -0.88 -4.52
C VAL A 250 19.84 0.32 -5.48
N LEU A 251 20.97 0.57 -6.11
CA LEU A 251 21.11 1.70 -7.04
C LEU A 251 20.17 1.59 -8.25
N THR A 252 19.99 0.37 -8.76
CA THR A 252 19.04 0.09 -9.85
C THR A 252 17.62 0.43 -9.44
N LYS A 253 17.17 -0.02 -8.24
CA LYS A 253 15.81 0.25 -7.76
C LYS A 253 15.60 1.75 -7.47
N VAL A 254 16.55 2.41 -6.82
CA VAL A 254 16.46 3.86 -6.56
C VAL A 254 16.29 4.64 -7.87
N GLY A 255 17.17 4.43 -8.86
CA GLY A 255 17.08 5.10 -10.15
C GLY A 255 15.77 4.81 -10.89
N ARG A 256 15.31 3.56 -10.83
CA ARG A 256 14.06 3.12 -11.45
C ARG A 256 12.85 3.82 -10.87
N TYR A 257 12.73 3.90 -9.54
CA TYR A 257 11.55 4.50 -8.91
C TYR A 257 11.41 5.99 -9.25
N PHE A 258 12.51 6.76 -9.29
CA PHE A 258 12.44 8.13 -9.77
C PHE A 258 12.01 8.22 -11.23
N THR A 259 12.57 7.37 -12.09
CA THR A 259 12.23 7.35 -13.52
C THR A 259 10.74 7.01 -13.74
N GLU A 260 10.21 6.00 -13.05
CA GLU A 260 8.80 5.62 -13.20
C GLU A 260 7.85 6.66 -12.58
N THR A 261 8.23 7.30 -11.46
CA THR A 261 7.48 8.43 -10.90
C THR A 261 7.34 9.55 -11.93
N VAL A 262 8.46 9.99 -12.52
CA VAL A 262 8.46 11.04 -13.55
C VAL A 262 7.62 10.65 -14.75
N LYS A 263 7.70 9.41 -15.20
CA LYS A 263 6.94 8.91 -16.34
C LYS A 263 5.42 8.86 -16.07
N LEU A 264 5.00 8.36 -14.90
CA LEU A 264 3.59 8.24 -14.54
C LEU A 264 2.98 9.62 -14.28
N HIS A 265 3.61 10.43 -13.43
CA HIS A 265 3.14 11.77 -13.12
C HIS A 265 3.16 12.67 -14.33
N GLY A 266 4.18 12.60 -15.17
CA GLY A 266 4.27 13.38 -16.40
C GLY A 266 3.11 13.11 -17.35
N ARG A 267 2.58 11.89 -17.40
CA ARG A 267 1.39 11.56 -18.18
C ARG A 267 0.13 12.23 -17.62
N VAL A 268 -0.07 12.14 -16.30
CA VAL A 268 -1.25 12.76 -15.65
C VAL A 268 -1.18 14.29 -15.75
N MET A 269 0.00 14.87 -15.54
CA MET A 269 0.22 16.32 -15.60
C MET A 269 0.13 16.88 -17.03
N ALA A 270 0.20 16.05 -18.06
CA ALA A 270 -0.01 16.48 -19.45
C ALA A 270 -1.49 16.62 -19.82
N GLU A 271 -2.40 16.07 -19.01
CA GLU A 271 -3.83 16.23 -19.19
C GLU A 271 -4.31 17.62 -18.69
N PRO A 272 -5.46 18.09 -19.15
CA PRO A 272 -6.02 19.36 -18.69
C PRO A 272 -6.23 19.39 -17.18
N VAL A 273 -5.81 20.45 -16.50
CA VAL A 273 -5.98 20.58 -15.04
C VAL A 273 -7.45 20.60 -14.65
N ASN A 274 -7.75 20.08 -13.46
CA ASN A 274 -9.08 20.03 -12.86
C ASN A 274 -10.10 19.20 -13.66
N THR A 275 -9.61 18.23 -14.45
CA THR A 275 -10.43 17.29 -15.21
C THR A 275 -10.02 15.84 -14.92
N PHE A 276 -10.91 14.91 -15.24
CA PHE A 276 -10.65 13.49 -15.12
C PHE A 276 -11.01 12.76 -16.43
N PRO A 277 -10.23 11.78 -16.85
CA PRO A 277 -10.64 10.87 -17.91
C PRO A 277 -11.81 9.99 -17.45
N ALA A 278 -12.50 9.36 -18.39
CA ALA A 278 -13.45 8.30 -18.04
C ALA A 278 -12.72 7.15 -17.31
N PRO A 279 -13.32 6.56 -16.25
CA PRO A 279 -12.72 5.43 -15.55
C PRO A 279 -12.39 4.29 -16.50
N ALA A 280 -11.15 3.82 -16.47
CA ALA A 280 -10.66 2.75 -17.33
C ALA A 280 -9.78 1.74 -16.57
N THR A 281 -9.81 0.48 -17.01
CA THR A 281 -8.90 -0.56 -16.50
C THR A 281 -7.60 -0.56 -17.32
N ALA A 282 -6.49 -0.89 -16.66
CA ALA A 282 -5.20 -1.07 -17.32
C ALA A 282 -4.41 -2.23 -16.71
N ALA A 283 -3.58 -2.89 -17.52
CA ALA A 283 -2.74 -4.01 -17.11
C ALA A 283 -1.25 -3.65 -17.06
N THR A 284 -0.93 -2.35 -17.02
CA THR A 284 0.44 -1.83 -17.10
C THR A 284 0.72 -0.80 -16.00
N GLY A 285 1.98 -0.56 -15.70
CA GLY A 285 2.37 0.45 -14.70
C GLY A 285 2.00 0.08 -13.26
N GLY A 286 1.93 -1.22 -12.93
CA GLY A 286 1.56 -1.70 -11.61
C GLY A 286 0.06 -1.58 -11.28
N GLN A 287 -0.77 -1.14 -12.23
CA GLN A 287 -2.22 -1.09 -12.07
C GLN A 287 -2.82 -2.50 -12.05
N LEU A 288 -3.88 -2.68 -11.25
CA LEU A 288 -4.61 -3.94 -11.18
C LEU A 288 -5.62 -4.02 -12.32
N VAL A 289 -5.61 -5.15 -13.04
CA VAL A 289 -6.58 -5.44 -14.12
C VAL A 289 -8.03 -5.50 -13.65
N THR A 290 -8.22 -5.67 -12.34
CA THR A 290 -9.53 -5.75 -11.68
C THR A 290 -10.02 -4.40 -11.15
N GLN A 291 -9.27 -3.33 -11.38
CA GLN A 291 -9.60 -1.97 -10.93
C GLN A 291 -9.73 -1.02 -12.12
N ALA A 292 -10.65 -0.07 -12.00
CA ALA A 292 -10.73 1.08 -12.88
C ALA A 292 -10.06 2.30 -12.22
N TYR A 293 -9.46 3.16 -13.04
CA TYR A 293 -8.70 4.33 -12.62
C TYR A 293 -9.14 5.56 -13.41
N ALA A 294 -9.19 6.71 -12.74
CA ALA A 294 -9.37 8.01 -13.36
C ALA A 294 -8.43 9.01 -12.64
N PRO A 295 -7.16 9.12 -13.06
CA PRO A 295 -6.24 10.07 -12.47
C PRO A 295 -6.55 11.49 -12.98
N GLY A 296 -6.48 12.49 -12.09
CA GLY A 296 -6.68 13.90 -12.39
C GLY A 296 -5.58 14.77 -11.80
N HIS A 297 -5.27 15.86 -12.46
CA HIS A 297 -4.33 16.88 -11.99
C HIS A 297 -5.12 18.08 -11.49
N PHE A 298 -5.12 18.35 -10.17
CA PHE A 298 -5.75 19.53 -9.63
C PHE A 298 -4.77 20.71 -9.55
N LYS A 299 -5.28 21.90 -9.86
CA LYS A 299 -4.58 23.17 -9.69
C LYS A 299 -5.59 24.25 -9.33
N LEU A 300 -5.44 24.80 -8.12
CA LEU A 300 -6.41 25.70 -7.51
C LEU A 300 -5.79 27.05 -7.19
N GLU A 301 -6.53 28.11 -7.44
CA GLU A 301 -6.21 29.43 -6.97
C GLU A 301 -6.67 29.61 -5.51
N LYS A 302 -6.17 30.63 -4.85
CA LYS A 302 -6.59 30.94 -3.47
C LYS A 302 -8.11 31.16 -3.40
N GLY A 303 -8.76 30.46 -2.48
CA GLY A 303 -10.21 30.53 -2.26
C GLY A 303 -11.02 29.66 -3.22
N GLN A 304 -10.38 28.78 -4.01
CA GLN A 304 -11.04 27.80 -4.85
C GLN A 304 -11.01 26.41 -4.24
N ALA A 305 -11.95 25.58 -4.68
CA ALA A 305 -12.01 24.14 -4.44
C ALA A 305 -12.32 23.42 -5.75
N LEU A 306 -11.84 22.18 -5.88
CA LEU A 306 -12.28 21.24 -6.89
C LEU A 306 -13.39 20.36 -6.27
N VAL A 307 -14.60 20.51 -6.75
CA VAL A 307 -15.77 19.71 -6.37
C VAL A 307 -15.86 18.55 -7.34
N VAL A 308 -15.79 17.33 -6.80
CA VAL A 308 -15.74 16.09 -7.59
C VAL A 308 -16.91 15.20 -7.20
N THR A 309 -17.82 14.95 -8.14
CA THR A 309 -18.94 14.03 -7.97
C THR A 309 -18.59 12.68 -8.58
N ILE A 310 -18.76 11.62 -7.81
CA ILE A 310 -18.29 10.27 -8.13
C ILE A 310 -19.46 9.31 -8.09
N GLN A 311 -19.62 8.55 -9.18
CA GLN A 311 -20.56 7.43 -9.27
C GLN A 311 -19.82 6.13 -9.02
N PRO A 312 -20.14 5.40 -7.95
CA PRO A 312 -19.51 4.11 -7.66
C PRO A 312 -19.83 3.03 -8.70
N GLY A 313 -21.01 3.11 -9.35
CA GLY A 313 -21.51 2.04 -10.19
C GLY A 313 -21.66 0.74 -9.38
N SER A 314 -21.18 -0.38 -9.92
CA SER A 314 -21.20 -1.68 -9.27
C SER A 314 -19.98 -1.96 -8.38
N ALA A 315 -19.07 -0.98 -8.19
CA ALA A 315 -17.88 -1.15 -7.36
C ALA A 315 -18.26 -1.24 -5.87
N LYS A 316 -17.63 -2.17 -5.15
CA LYS A 316 -17.74 -2.27 -3.70
C LYS A 316 -16.72 -1.40 -2.98
N TYR A 317 -15.70 -0.97 -3.68
CA TYR A 317 -14.64 -0.14 -3.17
C TYR A 317 -14.37 1.02 -4.13
N VAL A 318 -14.33 2.24 -3.59
CA VAL A 318 -13.92 3.46 -4.29
C VAL A 318 -13.05 4.28 -3.35
N THR A 319 -12.00 4.91 -3.86
CA THR A 319 -11.13 5.78 -3.07
C THR A 319 -10.65 6.98 -3.87
N VAL A 320 -10.42 8.08 -3.16
CA VAL A 320 -10.00 9.39 -3.68
C VAL A 320 -8.72 9.84 -2.96
N PRO A 321 -7.57 9.20 -3.20
CA PRO A 321 -6.32 9.60 -2.57
C PRO A 321 -5.67 10.77 -3.30
N LEU A 322 -4.96 11.62 -2.55
CA LEU A 322 -4.11 12.66 -3.08
C LEU A 322 -2.63 12.27 -3.05
N THR A 323 -1.91 12.71 -4.08
CA THR A 323 -0.44 12.70 -4.16
C THR A 323 0.07 14.11 -4.42
N ASN A 324 1.24 14.44 -3.87
CA ASN A 324 1.94 15.64 -4.26
C ASN A 324 2.57 15.48 -5.65
N LEU A 325 3.01 16.56 -6.27
CA LEU A 325 3.60 16.52 -7.62
C LEU A 325 4.93 15.73 -7.70
N TRP A 326 5.53 15.40 -6.55
CA TRP A 326 6.78 14.65 -6.46
C TRP A 326 6.59 13.12 -6.40
N GLY A 327 5.33 12.64 -6.38
CA GLY A 327 5.02 11.20 -6.46
C GLY A 327 4.86 10.48 -5.14
N THR A 328 4.69 11.20 -4.05
CA THR A 328 4.41 10.59 -2.75
C THR A 328 3.00 10.92 -2.28
N THR A 329 2.30 9.90 -1.78
CA THR A 329 0.97 10.03 -1.18
C THR A 329 1.04 10.96 0.02
N MET A 330 0.08 11.86 0.13
CA MET A 330 -0.07 12.80 1.24
C MET A 330 -0.33 12.05 2.56
N ASP A 331 -0.28 12.74 3.69
CA ASP A 331 -0.46 12.15 5.02
C ASP A 331 -1.93 11.75 5.25
N PRO A 332 -2.27 10.44 5.23
CA PRO A 332 -3.64 10.01 5.42
C PRO A 332 -4.03 9.87 6.89
N ILE A 333 -3.09 10.06 7.81
CA ILE A 333 -3.27 9.83 9.25
C ILE A 333 -3.77 11.11 9.91
N HIS A 334 -3.01 12.19 9.73
CA HIS A 334 -3.27 13.47 10.39
C HIS A 334 -4.09 14.43 9.53
N HIS A 335 -4.31 14.09 8.26
CA HIS A 335 -5.07 14.84 7.29
C HIS A 335 -6.08 13.94 6.58
N ALA A 336 -7.26 14.47 6.25
CA ALA A 336 -8.21 13.78 5.39
C ALA A 336 -7.74 13.84 3.91
N SER A 337 -6.48 13.46 3.64
CA SER A 337 -5.89 13.51 2.30
C SER A 337 -6.33 12.37 1.38
N SER A 338 -7.19 11.49 1.87
CA SER A 338 -7.92 10.48 1.11
C SER A 338 -9.27 10.21 1.77
N LEU A 339 -10.26 9.82 0.99
CA LEU A 339 -11.52 9.28 1.48
C LEU A 339 -11.89 8.06 0.64
N ASN A 340 -12.42 7.04 1.28
CA ASN A 340 -12.99 5.87 0.61
C ASN A 340 -14.50 5.79 0.79
N LEU A 341 -15.13 4.78 0.18
CA LEU A 341 -16.58 4.63 0.11
C LEU A 341 -17.26 4.55 1.49
N ASP A 342 -16.59 3.99 2.51
CA ASP A 342 -17.13 3.91 3.87
C ASP A 342 -16.95 5.22 4.68
N GLN A 343 -16.04 6.09 4.23
CA GLN A 343 -15.69 7.32 4.93
C GLN A 343 -16.44 8.54 4.43
N VAL A 344 -17.25 8.39 3.37
CA VAL A 344 -17.97 9.51 2.75
C VAL A 344 -19.45 9.50 3.09
N VAL A 345 -20.04 10.69 3.16
CA VAL A 345 -21.50 10.85 3.13
C VAL A 345 -21.98 10.74 1.68
N HIS A 346 -22.94 9.85 1.45
CA HIS A 346 -23.52 9.57 0.16
C HIS A 346 -24.68 10.49 -0.17
N ASP A 347 -24.83 10.80 -1.45
CA ASP A 347 -26.02 11.45 -2.00
C ASP A 347 -27.18 10.43 -2.11
N ALA A 348 -28.41 10.92 -2.28
CA ALA A 348 -29.62 10.09 -2.30
C ALA A 348 -29.66 9.06 -3.44
N ASP A 349 -28.90 9.28 -4.52
CA ASP A 349 -28.79 8.38 -5.67
C ASP A 349 -27.64 7.38 -5.56
N GLY A 350 -26.92 7.37 -4.42
CA GLY A 350 -25.77 6.50 -4.16
C GLY A 350 -24.44 7.04 -4.71
N SER A 351 -24.44 8.21 -5.36
CA SER A 351 -23.20 8.95 -5.64
C SER A 351 -22.65 9.59 -4.37
N PHE A 352 -21.50 10.20 -4.46
CA PHE A 352 -20.97 11.06 -3.41
C PHE A 352 -20.14 12.19 -4.02
N THR A 353 -20.15 13.33 -3.33
CA THR A 353 -19.43 14.51 -3.76
C THR A 353 -18.35 14.85 -2.74
N VAL A 354 -17.08 14.96 -3.20
CA VAL A 354 -15.96 15.39 -2.37
C VAL A 354 -15.50 16.80 -2.76
N VAL A 355 -14.94 17.51 -1.80
CA VAL A 355 -14.39 18.86 -1.99
C VAL A 355 -12.90 18.82 -1.72
N VAL A 356 -12.08 18.94 -2.78
CA VAL A 356 -10.62 19.01 -2.68
C VAL A 356 -10.22 20.47 -2.53
N SER A 357 -9.58 20.86 -1.43
CA SER A 357 -9.16 22.23 -1.20
C SER A 357 -8.04 22.38 -0.18
N PRO A 358 -7.20 23.43 -0.28
CA PRO A 358 -6.13 23.71 0.68
C PRO A 358 -6.62 24.26 2.03
N THR A 359 -7.89 24.63 2.13
CA THR A 359 -8.50 25.20 3.33
C THR A 359 -9.79 24.44 3.62
N ASP A 360 -10.01 24.08 4.88
CA ASP A 360 -11.22 23.37 5.31
C ASP A 360 -12.49 24.19 4.97
N PRO A 361 -13.36 23.65 4.08
CA PRO A 361 -14.60 24.32 3.66
C PRO A 361 -15.76 24.05 4.63
N SER A 362 -15.51 23.42 5.77
CA SER A 362 -16.52 22.98 6.75
C SER A 362 -17.58 22.06 6.13
N VAL A 363 -17.17 21.15 5.24
CA VAL A 363 -18.01 20.09 4.70
C VAL A 363 -17.43 18.72 5.07
N GLU A 364 -18.30 17.72 5.24
CA GLU A 364 -17.90 16.40 5.75
C GLU A 364 -16.95 15.69 4.78
N ASN A 365 -17.31 15.63 3.50
CA ASN A 365 -16.48 15.00 2.45
C ASN A 365 -15.38 15.96 1.94
N TRP A 366 -14.59 16.55 2.85
CA TRP A 366 -13.43 17.35 2.48
C TRP A 366 -12.20 16.49 2.31
N ILE A 367 -11.47 16.68 1.20
CA ILE A 367 -10.14 16.11 0.98
C ILE A 367 -9.11 17.22 1.12
N ASP A 368 -8.32 17.11 2.18
CA ASP A 368 -7.30 18.08 2.58
C ASP A 368 -6.05 17.92 1.70
N THR A 369 -5.69 19.01 1.01
CA THR A 369 -4.46 19.06 0.21
C THR A 369 -3.21 19.40 1.03
N GLU A 370 -3.30 19.44 2.36
CA GLU A 370 -2.21 19.86 3.25
C GLU A 370 -1.65 21.26 2.87
N GLY A 371 -2.52 22.14 2.41
CA GLY A 371 -2.15 23.48 1.96
C GLY A 371 -1.53 23.56 0.58
N LEU A 372 -1.41 22.44 -0.16
CA LEU A 372 -0.89 22.44 -1.53
C LEU A 372 -1.94 22.95 -2.51
N PRO A 373 -1.60 23.95 -3.35
CA PRO A 373 -2.51 24.45 -4.37
C PRO A 373 -2.58 23.54 -5.60
N GLU A 374 -1.69 22.55 -5.70
CA GLU A 374 -1.52 21.69 -6.88
C GLU A 374 -1.05 20.31 -6.48
N GLY A 375 -1.60 19.27 -7.12
CA GLY A 375 -1.27 17.87 -6.89
C GLY A 375 -2.10 16.94 -7.78
N LEU A 376 -2.04 15.63 -7.51
CA LEU A 376 -2.80 14.65 -8.27
C LEU A 376 -3.88 14.01 -7.40
N VAL A 377 -5.00 13.68 -8.03
CA VAL A 377 -6.10 12.88 -7.47
C VAL A 377 -6.12 11.55 -8.21
N LEU A 378 -6.01 10.43 -7.50
CA LEU A 378 -5.86 9.12 -8.12
C LEU A 378 -7.09 8.24 -7.85
N LEU A 379 -8.21 8.60 -8.43
CA LEU A 379 -9.48 7.89 -8.29
C LEU A 379 -9.34 6.41 -8.70
N ARG A 380 -9.89 5.52 -7.86
CA ARG A 380 -9.89 4.07 -8.08
C ARG A 380 -11.24 3.46 -7.73
N TRP A 381 -11.69 2.51 -8.57
CA TRP A 381 -12.87 1.66 -8.35
C TRP A 381 -12.43 0.20 -8.41
N ALA A 382 -12.83 -0.61 -7.43
CA ALA A 382 -12.49 -2.03 -7.40
C ALA A 382 -13.65 -2.91 -6.93
N ALA A 383 -13.44 -4.23 -7.01
CA ALA A 383 -14.44 -5.23 -6.66
C ALA A 383 -15.80 -4.98 -7.35
N MET A 384 -15.76 -4.69 -8.64
CA MET A 384 -16.96 -4.47 -9.45
C MET A 384 -17.73 -5.78 -9.62
N SER A 385 -19.02 -5.78 -9.27
CA SER A 385 -19.85 -6.99 -9.34
C SER A 385 -20.31 -7.34 -10.75
N GLY A 386 -20.12 -6.43 -11.73
CA GLY A 386 -20.65 -6.58 -13.08
C GLY A 386 -22.18 -6.37 -13.17
N ASP A 387 -22.82 -5.93 -12.10
CA ASP A 387 -24.25 -5.60 -12.07
C ASP A 387 -24.51 -4.29 -12.83
N GLU A 388 -24.94 -4.41 -14.07
CA GLU A 388 -25.23 -3.26 -14.95
C GLU A 388 -26.38 -2.39 -14.42
N SER A 389 -27.27 -2.91 -13.57
CA SER A 389 -28.38 -2.13 -12.98
C SER A 389 -27.90 -1.00 -12.06
N LYS A 390 -26.69 -1.12 -11.51
CA LYS A 390 -26.04 -0.12 -10.67
C LYS A 390 -25.32 0.99 -11.47
N GLY A 391 -25.38 0.93 -12.79
CA GLY A 391 -24.67 1.86 -13.66
C GLY A 391 -23.17 1.59 -13.74
N LYS A 392 -22.46 2.48 -14.42
CA LYS A 392 -21.00 2.40 -14.61
C LYS A 392 -20.29 3.39 -13.68
N PRO A 393 -19.05 3.11 -13.25
CA PRO A 393 -18.20 4.10 -12.65
C PRO A 393 -18.13 5.37 -13.50
N ALA A 394 -18.28 6.53 -12.85
CA ALA A 394 -18.16 7.81 -13.52
C ALA A 394 -17.63 8.88 -12.56
N VAL A 395 -17.09 9.94 -13.12
CA VAL A 395 -16.59 11.09 -12.37
C VAL A 395 -16.88 12.37 -13.15
N ASP A 396 -17.34 13.41 -12.44
CA ASP A 396 -17.47 14.77 -12.92
C ASP A 396 -16.78 15.73 -11.96
N ALA A 397 -16.17 16.80 -12.47
CA ALA A 397 -15.41 17.72 -11.65
C ALA A 397 -15.61 19.17 -12.09
N LYS A 398 -15.67 20.07 -11.09
CA LYS A 398 -15.84 21.50 -11.32
C LYS A 398 -15.07 22.31 -10.28
N VAL A 399 -14.31 23.31 -10.74
CA VAL A 399 -13.71 24.30 -9.86
C VAL A 399 -14.79 25.32 -9.44
N MET A 400 -14.86 25.60 -8.14
CA MET A 400 -15.81 26.55 -7.56
C MET A 400 -15.10 27.41 -6.49
N PRO A 401 -15.56 28.67 -6.28
CA PRO A 401 -15.17 29.40 -5.08
C PRO A 401 -15.66 28.70 -3.81
N LEU A 402 -14.86 28.73 -2.73
CA LEU A 402 -15.21 28.11 -1.44
C LEU A 402 -16.51 28.68 -0.83
N ASP A 403 -16.81 29.98 -1.07
CA ASP A 403 -18.04 30.60 -0.60
C ASP A 403 -19.27 30.33 -1.47
N ALA A 404 -19.09 29.67 -2.63
CA ALA A 404 -20.15 29.28 -3.55
C ALA A 404 -20.40 27.75 -3.59
N LEU A 405 -19.91 27.00 -2.61
CA LEU A 405 -20.14 25.55 -2.52
C LEU A 405 -21.63 25.22 -2.37
N PRO A 406 -22.10 24.11 -2.96
CA PRO A 406 -23.50 23.70 -2.85
C PRO A 406 -23.97 23.59 -1.40
N PRO A 407 -25.13 24.20 -1.05
CA PRO A 407 -25.66 24.14 0.31
C PRO A 407 -26.13 22.73 0.72
N SER A 408 -26.28 21.82 -0.24
CA SER A 408 -26.63 20.42 -0.02
C SER A 408 -25.51 19.59 0.58
N LEU A 409 -24.26 20.06 0.54
CA LEU A 409 -23.14 19.33 1.11
C LEU A 409 -23.28 19.27 2.64
N ALA A 410 -23.12 18.07 3.20
CA ALA A 410 -23.16 17.83 4.63
C ALA A 410 -22.09 18.70 5.32
N LYS A 411 -22.49 19.38 6.40
CA LYS A 411 -21.63 20.33 7.12
C LYS A 411 -21.05 19.68 8.36
N VAL A 412 -19.84 20.11 8.69
CA VAL A 412 -19.12 19.71 9.89
C VAL A 412 -18.49 20.95 10.52
N ASP A 413 -18.56 21.04 11.84
CA ASP A 413 -17.88 22.12 12.56
C ASP A 413 -16.43 21.74 12.92
N SER A 414 -15.69 22.69 13.49
CA SER A 414 -14.28 22.49 13.81
C SER A 414 -14.03 21.49 14.94
N ALA A 415 -15.00 21.26 15.83
CA ALA A 415 -14.88 20.28 16.91
C ALA A 415 -15.14 18.86 16.37
N GLU A 416 -16.15 18.71 15.54
CA GLU A 416 -16.46 17.47 14.82
C GLU A 416 -15.30 17.08 13.89
N ARG A 417 -14.71 18.05 13.15
CA ARG A 417 -13.54 17.80 12.30
C ARG A 417 -12.35 17.25 13.09
N LYS A 418 -12.07 17.80 14.27
CA LYS A 418 -11.00 17.29 15.13
C LYS A 418 -11.27 15.86 15.60
N LEU A 419 -12.52 15.54 15.92
CA LEU A 419 -12.91 14.20 16.31
C LEU A 419 -12.71 13.23 15.17
N LEU A 420 -13.24 13.52 13.97
CA LEU A 420 -13.05 12.71 12.76
C LEU A 420 -11.58 12.43 12.44
N LEU A 421 -10.70 13.44 12.54
CA LEU A 421 -9.26 13.24 12.33
C LEU A 421 -8.61 12.38 13.41
N SER A 422 -9.05 12.51 14.67
CA SER A 422 -8.55 11.68 15.77
C SER A 422 -8.96 10.22 15.64
N GLU A 423 -10.21 9.96 15.28
CA GLU A 423 -10.73 8.61 15.00
C GLU A 423 -10.01 8.00 13.79
N ARG A 424 -9.87 8.76 12.71
CA ARG A 424 -9.13 8.36 11.51
C ARG A 424 -7.69 7.92 11.83
N ALA A 425 -6.97 8.67 12.66
CA ALA A 425 -5.61 8.32 13.05
C ALA A 425 -5.57 7.01 13.86
N ALA A 426 -6.49 6.85 14.82
CA ALA A 426 -6.59 5.64 15.63
C ALA A 426 -6.92 4.41 14.77
N ASP A 427 -7.87 4.53 13.85
CA ASP A 427 -8.29 3.44 12.97
C ASP A 427 -7.19 3.06 11.96
N TYR A 428 -6.45 4.06 11.45
CA TYR A 428 -5.32 3.78 10.56
C TYR A 428 -4.26 2.92 11.23
N ASP A 429 -3.96 3.15 12.50
CA ASP A 429 -2.94 2.42 13.24
C ASP A 429 -3.30 0.95 13.50
N LEU A 430 -4.61 0.61 13.53
CA LEU A 430 -5.08 -0.76 13.77
C LEU A 430 -4.53 -1.78 12.77
N ARG A 431 -4.28 -1.38 11.52
CA ARG A 431 -3.73 -2.24 10.47
C ARG A 431 -2.28 -2.68 10.70
N TRP A 432 -1.55 -1.97 11.57
CA TRP A 432 -0.14 -2.24 11.88
C TRP A 432 0.05 -2.97 13.21
N THR A 433 -1.03 -3.22 13.95
CA THR A 433 -0.93 -3.86 15.28
C THR A 433 -0.63 -5.36 15.23
N ASN A 434 -0.89 -6.05 14.11
CA ASN A 434 -0.49 -7.43 13.80
C ASN A 434 -0.55 -7.62 12.28
N PRO A 435 0.37 -7.01 11.52
CA PRO A 435 0.34 -7.02 10.08
C PRO A 435 0.72 -8.37 9.48
#